data_470ce2fc9c5ebec93b6b79539b8faaab
#
_entry.id   470ce2fc9c5ebec93b6b79539b8faaab
#
_cell.length_a   1.000
_cell.length_b   1.000
_cell.length_c   1.000
_cell.angle_alpha   90.00
_cell.angle_beta   90.00
_cell.angle_gamma   90.00
#
_symmetry.space_group_name_H-M   'P 1'
#
loop_
_entity.id
_entity.type
_entity.pdbx_description
1 polymer ?
#
loop_
_entity_poly.entity_id
_entity_poly.type
_entity_poly.pdbx_seq_one_letter_code
_entity_poly.pdbx_strand_id
1 'polypeptide(L)'
;MLIRTPEQDIERVLFTEKAIAARVEQLGADLTAKLGDKRPVLVCVLKGASFFYIDLCRCMNCAIDMDFIAVSSYGASAKSTGVVRLIKDLDNNITGRHVVIVEDLSLIHI
;
A
#
# COMPACT_ATOMS: atom_id res chain seq x y z
N MET A 1 30.01 -15.40 6.08
CA MET A 1 28.71 -14.99 6.59
C MET A 1 27.61 -15.89 6.05
N LEU A 2 26.81 -16.43 6.91
CA LEU A 2 25.75 -17.34 6.51
C LEU A 2 24.49 -16.54 6.25
N ILE A 3 24.03 -16.55 5.00
CA ILE A 3 22.78 -15.91 4.66
C ILE A 3 21.65 -16.93 4.79
N ARG A 4 20.72 -16.65 5.67
CA ARG A 4 19.57 -17.54 5.87
C ARG A 4 18.45 -17.12 4.94
N THR A 5 17.76 -18.11 4.39
CA THR A 5 16.55 -17.84 3.62
C THR A 5 15.41 -17.47 4.57
N PRO A 6 14.43 -16.70 4.12
CA PRO A 6 13.27 -16.36 4.96
C PRO A 6 12.57 -17.59 5.54
N GLU A 7 12.49 -18.68 4.79
CA GLU A 7 11.83 -19.91 5.22
C GLU A 7 12.54 -20.56 6.40
N GLN A 8 13.86 -20.35 6.53
CA GLN A 8 14.63 -20.91 7.65
C GLN A 8 14.36 -20.20 8.98
N ASP A 9 13.89 -18.96 8.91
CA ASP A 9 13.62 -18.15 10.09
C ASP A 9 12.15 -18.09 10.47
N ILE A 10 11.28 -18.70 9.68
CA ILE A 10 9.84 -18.67 9.87
C ILE A 10 9.39 -20.00 10.45
N GLU A 11 8.70 -19.94 11.59
CA GLU A 11 8.16 -21.13 12.25
C GLU A 11 7.08 -21.81 11.40
N ARG A 12 6.22 -21.01 10.76
CA ARG A 12 5.26 -21.54 9.80
C ARG A 12 4.81 -20.42 8.85
N VAL A 13 4.48 -20.83 7.63
CA VAL A 13 3.94 -19.91 6.63
C VAL A 13 2.43 -19.92 6.72
N LEU A 14 1.81 -18.76 7.02
CA LEU A 14 0.36 -18.62 7.09
C LEU A 14 -0.26 -18.52 5.71
N PHE A 15 0.38 -17.77 4.82
CA PHE A 15 -0.09 -17.59 3.44
C PHE A 15 1.07 -17.80 2.49
N THR A 16 0.81 -18.54 1.42
CA THR A 16 1.82 -18.76 0.39
C THR A 16 1.93 -17.53 -0.51
N GLU A 17 3.07 -17.41 -1.16
CA GLU A 17 3.30 -16.38 -2.18
C GLU A 17 2.24 -16.44 -3.28
N LYS A 18 1.87 -17.63 -3.71
CA LYS A 18 0.82 -17.84 -4.71
C LYS A 18 -0.53 -17.36 -4.24
N ALA A 19 -0.89 -17.63 -2.99
CA ALA A 19 -2.17 -17.21 -2.42
C ALA A 19 -2.24 -15.69 -2.35
N ILE A 20 -1.15 -15.04 -1.95
CA ILE A 20 -1.07 -13.59 -1.89
C ILE A 20 -1.19 -12.99 -3.29
N ALA A 21 -0.46 -13.53 -4.26
CA ALA A 21 -0.51 -13.05 -5.64
C ALA A 21 -1.91 -13.17 -6.23
N ALA A 22 -2.59 -14.29 -5.99
CA ALA A 22 -3.95 -14.50 -6.46
C ALA A 22 -4.93 -13.50 -5.83
N ARG A 23 -4.74 -13.19 -4.56
CA ARG A 23 -5.59 -12.22 -3.87
C ARG A 23 -5.37 -10.80 -4.39
N VAL A 24 -4.14 -10.43 -4.69
CA VAL A 24 -3.81 -9.13 -5.28
C VAL A 24 -4.42 -9.00 -6.68
N GLU A 25 -4.34 -10.05 -7.49
CA GLU A 25 -4.99 -10.09 -8.79
C GLU A 25 -6.50 -9.88 -8.68
N GLN A 26 -7.12 -10.57 -7.75
CA GLN A 26 -8.55 -10.44 -7.53
C GLN A 26 -8.91 -9.01 -7.10
N LEU A 27 -8.13 -8.44 -6.20
CA LEU A 27 -8.34 -7.06 -5.73
C LEU A 27 -8.21 -6.06 -6.89
N GLY A 28 -7.21 -6.24 -7.73
CA GLY A 28 -7.02 -5.41 -8.93
C GLY A 28 -8.21 -5.50 -9.88
N ALA A 29 -8.73 -6.72 -10.08
CA ALA A 29 -9.90 -6.94 -10.91
C ALA A 29 -11.15 -6.28 -10.31
N ASP A 30 -11.35 -6.39 -9.00
CA ASP A 30 -12.49 -5.80 -8.31
C ASP A 30 -12.46 -4.26 -8.40
N LEU A 31 -11.28 -3.68 -8.19
CA LEU A 31 -11.12 -2.24 -8.30
C LEU A 31 -11.31 -1.75 -9.74
N THR A 32 -10.82 -2.51 -10.71
CA THR A 32 -11.03 -2.20 -12.12
C THR A 32 -12.52 -2.22 -12.49
N ALA A 33 -13.25 -3.20 -11.97
CA ALA A 33 -14.69 -3.28 -12.21
C ALA A 33 -15.44 -2.09 -11.62
N LYS A 34 -15.02 -1.61 -10.47
CA LYS A 34 -15.68 -0.50 -9.77
C LYS A 34 -15.29 0.89 -10.29
N LEU A 35 -14.03 1.06 -10.63
CA LEU A 35 -13.44 2.38 -10.87
C LEU A 35 -12.75 2.52 -12.22
N GLY A 36 -12.74 1.46 -13.04
CA GLY A 36 -11.93 1.44 -14.25
C GLY A 36 -12.25 2.51 -15.28
N ASP A 37 -13.49 2.98 -15.32
CA ASP A 37 -13.94 4.03 -16.23
C ASP A 37 -13.73 5.44 -15.65
N LYS A 38 -13.23 5.54 -14.43
CA LYS A 38 -13.11 6.83 -13.71
C LYS A 38 -11.67 7.30 -13.59
N ARG A 39 -10.73 6.57 -14.14
CA ARG A 39 -9.30 6.84 -14.03
C ARG A 39 -8.90 7.18 -12.59
N PRO A 40 -8.96 6.20 -11.68
CA PRO A 40 -8.71 6.46 -10.27
C PRO A 40 -7.25 6.82 -10.01
N VAL A 41 -7.04 7.61 -8.97
CA VAL A 41 -5.70 7.87 -8.43
C VAL A 41 -5.43 6.85 -7.34
N LEU A 42 -4.40 6.04 -7.52
CA LEU A 42 -3.94 5.13 -6.48
C LEU A 42 -2.80 5.80 -5.72
N VAL A 43 -3.00 5.99 -4.44
CA VAL A 43 -2.04 6.67 -3.57
C VAL A 43 -1.40 5.64 -2.64
N CYS A 44 -0.08 5.54 -2.71
CA CYS A 44 0.69 4.68 -1.82
C CYS A 44 1.16 5.46 -0.60
N VAL A 45 0.94 4.89 0.56
CA VAL A 45 1.54 5.41 1.80
C VAL A 45 2.88 4.72 1.98
N LEU A 46 3.95 5.48 1.78
CA LEU A 46 5.33 4.99 1.85
C LEU A 46 5.68 4.68 3.32
N LYS A 47 6.55 3.68 3.60
CA LYS A 47 7.28 2.86 2.58
C LYS A 47 6.80 1.42 2.57
N GLY A 48 6.21 0.94 3.67
CA GLY A 48 5.87 -0.48 3.88
C GLY A 48 4.92 -1.04 2.82
N ALA A 49 4.01 -0.21 2.32
CA ALA A 49 3.05 -0.64 1.33
C ALA A 49 3.60 -0.70 -0.11
N SER A 50 4.86 -0.29 -0.33
CA SER A 50 5.38 -0.06 -1.68
C SER A 50 5.29 -1.27 -2.60
N PHE A 51 5.72 -2.45 -2.13
CA PHE A 51 5.70 -3.64 -2.96
C PHE A 51 4.29 -4.08 -3.30
N PHE A 52 3.42 -4.11 -2.31
CA PHE A 52 2.00 -4.42 -2.51
C PHE A 52 1.37 -3.42 -3.48
N TYR A 53 1.66 -2.15 -3.32
CA TYR A 53 1.13 -1.08 -4.17
C TYR A 53 1.51 -1.30 -5.64
N ILE A 54 2.77 -1.60 -5.91
CA ILE A 54 3.24 -1.83 -7.28
C ILE A 54 2.57 -3.07 -7.87
N ASP A 55 2.48 -4.14 -7.10
CA ASP A 55 1.83 -5.37 -7.55
C ASP A 55 0.35 -5.14 -7.85
N LEU A 56 -0.33 -4.37 -7.00
CA LEU A 56 -1.73 -4.01 -7.21
C LEU A 56 -1.91 -3.17 -8.48
N CYS A 57 -1.05 -2.17 -8.68
CA CYS A 57 -1.12 -1.33 -9.88
C CYS A 57 -0.95 -2.15 -11.15
N ARG A 58 -0.08 -3.15 -11.13
CA ARG A 58 0.12 -4.05 -12.28
C ARG A 58 -1.12 -4.91 -12.58
N CYS A 59 -1.94 -5.16 -11.57
CA CYS A 59 -3.16 -5.93 -11.72
C CYS A 59 -4.37 -5.08 -12.11
N MET A 60 -4.22 -3.77 -12.16
CA MET A 60 -5.27 -2.88 -12.62
C MET A 60 -5.31 -2.88 -14.14
N ASN A 61 -6.42 -3.34 -14.71
CA ASN A 61 -6.59 -3.41 -16.16
C ASN A 61 -7.35 -2.18 -16.69
N CYS A 62 -6.87 -1.01 -16.31
CA CYS A 62 -7.49 0.26 -16.69
C CYS A 62 -6.47 1.39 -16.55
N ALA A 63 -6.82 2.57 -17.04
CA ALA A 63 -5.98 3.75 -16.85
C ALA A 63 -6.05 4.19 -15.38
N ILE A 64 -4.90 4.39 -14.79
CA ILE A 64 -4.76 4.88 -13.41
C ILE A 64 -3.72 5.99 -13.37
N ASP A 65 -3.81 6.81 -12.35
CA ASP A 65 -2.72 7.72 -12.00
C ASP A 65 -2.12 7.22 -10.68
N MET A 66 -0.80 7.29 -10.60
CA MET A 66 -0.05 6.83 -9.43
C MET A 66 0.46 8.03 -8.65
N ASP A 67 0.35 7.95 -7.34
CA ASP A 67 0.90 8.98 -6.48
C ASP A 67 1.35 8.38 -5.16
N PHE A 68 2.12 9.14 -4.40
CA PHE A 68 2.75 8.68 -3.18
C PHE A 68 2.69 9.77 -2.12
N ILE A 69 2.44 9.34 -0.89
CA ILE A 69 2.62 10.21 0.26
C ILE A 69 3.56 9.54 1.25
N ALA A 70 4.27 10.34 2.00
CA ALA A 70 5.11 9.84 3.08
C ALA A 70 4.74 10.59 4.34
N VAL A 71 4.45 9.81 5.37
CA VAL A 71 4.09 10.34 6.67
C VAL A 71 4.98 9.71 7.73
N SER A 72 5.26 10.42 8.79
CA SER A 72 5.92 9.85 9.95
C SER A 72 5.34 10.44 11.21
N SER A 73 5.31 9.64 12.25
CA SER A 73 5.02 10.12 13.59
C SER A 73 6.33 10.55 14.25
N TYR A 74 6.24 11.55 15.10
CA TYR A 74 7.41 12.06 15.83
C TYR A 74 7.82 11.10 16.93
N GLY A 75 8.69 10.14 16.63
CA GLY A 75 9.30 9.27 17.62
C GLY A 75 8.37 8.82 18.74
N ALA A 76 8.93 8.60 19.91
CA ALA A 76 8.15 8.17 21.08
C ALA A 76 7.13 9.22 21.54
N SER A 77 7.44 10.49 21.38
CA SER A 77 6.54 11.56 21.81
C SER A 77 5.30 11.66 20.92
N ALA A 78 5.38 11.25 19.69
CA ALA A 78 4.24 11.25 18.78
C ALA A 78 3.13 10.30 19.20
N LYS A 79 3.48 9.25 19.94
CA LYS A 79 2.50 8.30 20.45
C LYS A 79 1.50 8.94 21.38
N SER A 80 1.99 9.84 22.24
CA SER A 80 1.14 10.49 23.22
C SER A 80 0.40 11.70 22.66
N THR A 81 0.96 12.35 21.66
CA THR A 81 0.39 13.54 21.06
C THR A 81 -0.47 13.27 19.84
N GLY A 82 -0.30 12.09 19.21
CA GLY A 82 -0.98 11.76 17.97
C GLY A 82 -0.55 12.61 16.77
N VAL A 83 0.58 13.30 16.89
CA VAL A 83 1.06 14.17 15.80
C VAL A 83 1.71 13.35 14.73
N VAL A 84 1.22 13.54 13.50
CA VAL A 84 1.77 12.92 12.30
C VAL A 84 2.32 14.03 11.42
N ARG A 85 3.54 13.84 10.95
CA ARG A 85 4.19 14.78 10.07
C ARG A 85 4.08 14.30 8.63
N LEU A 86 3.58 15.16 7.76
CA LEU A 86 3.57 14.90 6.33
C LEU A 86 4.96 15.25 5.77
N ILE A 87 5.71 14.23 5.34
CA ILE A 87 7.04 14.39 4.78
C ILE A 87 6.98 14.62 3.27
N LYS A 88 6.10 13.89 2.60
CA LYS A 88 5.88 14.06 1.17
C LYS A 88 4.39 14.11 0.91
N ASP A 89 3.95 15.18 0.28
CA ASP A 89 2.58 15.34 -0.16
C ASP A 89 2.40 14.84 -1.59
N LEU A 90 1.15 14.74 -2.01
CA LEU A 90 0.78 14.33 -3.36
C LEU A 90 1.36 15.28 -4.41
N ASP A 91 1.77 14.71 -5.54
CA ASP A 91 2.23 15.50 -6.68
C ASP A 91 1.07 16.02 -7.52
N ASN A 92 -0.05 15.32 -7.48
CA ASN A 92 -1.21 15.60 -8.32
C ASN A 92 -2.34 16.23 -7.54
N ASN A 93 -3.11 17.08 -8.21
CA ASN A 93 -4.35 17.59 -7.63
C ASN A 93 -5.43 16.51 -7.75
N ILE A 94 -5.98 16.10 -6.61
CA ILE A 94 -6.98 15.02 -6.55
C ILE A 94 -8.40 15.52 -6.40
N THR A 95 -8.62 16.83 -6.50
CA THR A 95 -9.96 17.40 -6.39
C THR A 95 -10.91 16.79 -7.41
N GLY A 96 -12.02 16.27 -6.94
CA GLY A 96 -13.02 15.63 -7.80
C GLY A 96 -12.62 14.28 -8.36
N ARG A 97 -11.49 13.72 -7.93
CA ARG A 97 -11.00 12.43 -8.40
C ARG A 97 -11.42 11.30 -7.44
N HIS A 98 -11.56 10.11 -8.00
CA HIS A 98 -11.70 8.91 -7.19
C HIS A 98 -10.31 8.48 -6.74
N VAL A 99 -10.14 8.33 -5.43
CA VAL A 99 -8.85 8.05 -4.82
C VAL A 99 -8.91 6.73 -4.07
N VAL A 100 -7.93 5.87 -4.32
CA VAL A 100 -7.73 4.63 -3.58
C VAL A 100 -6.45 4.77 -2.78
N ILE A 101 -6.56 4.68 -1.46
CA ILE A 101 -5.40 4.75 -0.58
C ILE A 101 -4.92 3.34 -0.31
N VAL A 102 -3.65 3.10 -0.62
CA VAL A 102 -3.01 1.80 -0.41
C VAL A 102 -2.02 1.91 0.73
N GLU A 103 -2.27 1.14 1.77
CA GLU A 103 -1.48 1.17 2.99
C GLU A 103 -1.24 -0.25 3.49
N ASP A 104 -0.11 -0.48 4.11
CA ASP A 104 0.10 -1.71 4.84
C ASP A 104 -0.61 -1.62 6.20
N LEU A 105 -1.06 -2.75 6.70
CA LEU A 105 -1.63 -2.79 8.04
C LEU A 105 -0.50 -2.77 9.05
N SER A 106 0.12 -1.64 9.20
CA SER A 106 1.00 -1.45 10.34
C SER A 106 0.15 -1.53 11.61
N LEU A 107 0.75 -2.08 12.64
CA LEU A 107 0.10 -2.20 13.94
C LEU A 107 -0.28 -0.82 14.44
N ILE A 108 -1.54 -0.51 14.30
CA ILE A 108 -2.08 0.69 14.90
C ILE A 108 -2.61 0.26 16.25
N HIS A 109 -1.98 0.74 17.29
CA HIS A 109 -2.52 0.63 18.63
C HIS A 109 -3.57 1.72 18.79
N ILE A 110 -4.74 1.25 18.81
CA ILE A 110 -5.87 2.12 19.09
C ILE A 110 -6.07 2.21 20.58
#